data_59a05286673e7005ca7e812c8b7d913a
#
_entry.id   59a05286673e7005ca7e812c8b7d913a
#
_cell.length_a   1.000
_cell.length_b   1.000
_cell.length_c   1.000
_cell.angle_alpha   90.00
_cell.angle_beta   90.00
_cell.angle_gamma   90.00
#
_symmetry.space_group_name_H-M   'P 1'
#
loop_
_entity.id
_entity.type
_entity.pdbx_description
1 polymer ?
#
loop_
_entity_poly.entity_id
_entity_poly.type
_entity_poly.pdbx_seq_one_letter_code
_entity_poly.pdbx_strand_id
1 'polypeptide(L)'
;IGVRLVGSEMCIRDRGYQWATDKHGRERNTDTDFSLANYREVDTRLAEYQRIGNMAEKILKALPEDKKACYYQSLYYPVKGCELLNRMILNGQRNRWYSIQQRATTAELEKMTKACYDSLEVITKGYNSLLGGKWDHVMTMKQGFAAAYFELPALRKVNLAPTASLGILAEGEDILKGQKSFHSLPSFNTYFRQSYYVDVFNKGATPLKWKASVSDNWILLSQKAGETATENRIEVSIDWAKVPTGEKVFGTLEIASDRGEKENVYISVFNPSSPSLAEMDSLFVEHNGYVSIDAAGFHRKVENKAIQMRTIPNLGIENTAIQLGDPTAAPQRTAGRSTPRLEYDFYTFEQGSVDVYTYVLLSLIHISEPTRRT
;
A
#
# COMPACT_ATOMS: atom_id res chain seq x y z
N ILE A 1 -12.28 2.68 -24.39
CA ILE A 1 -11.35 3.43 -23.51
C ILE A 1 -11.94 3.62 -22.12
N GLY A 2 -13.26 3.86 -21.98
CA GLY A 2 -13.93 3.95 -20.68
C GLY A 2 -13.85 2.68 -19.84
N VAL A 3 -13.78 1.51 -20.47
CA VAL A 3 -13.69 0.20 -19.81
C VAL A 3 -12.27 -0.10 -19.24
N ARG A 4 -11.23 0.58 -19.69
CA ARG A 4 -9.85 0.33 -19.22
C ARG A 4 -9.42 1.24 -18.06
N LEU A 5 -10.08 2.35 -17.85
CA LEU A 5 -9.95 3.14 -16.64
C LEU A 5 -10.69 2.51 -15.45
N VAL A 6 -11.66 1.66 -15.72
CA VAL A 6 -12.23 0.68 -14.81
C VAL A 6 -11.18 -0.35 -14.31
N GLY A 7 -10.02 -0.43 -14.92
CA GLY A 7 -8.90 -1.24 -14.42
C GLY A 7 -8.42 -0.84 -13.03
N SER A 8 -8.48 0.45 -12.66
CA SER A 8 -8.21 0.87 -11.28
C SER A 8 -9.36 0.54 -10.34
N GLU A 9 -10.62 0.63 -10.77
CA GLU A 9 -11.77 0.16 -10.00
C GLU A 9 -11.79 -1.38 -9.91
N MET A 10 -11.40 -2.10 -10.95
CA MET A 10 -11.22 -3.55 -10.90
C MET A 10 -10.03 -3.95 -10.03
N CYS A 11 -8.90 -3.25 -10.08
CA CYS A 11 -7.79 -3.46 -9.14
C CYS A 11 -8.17 -3.15 -7.69
N ILE A 12 -9.05 -2.21 -7.46
CA ILE A 12 -9.67 -1.93 -6.17
C ILE A 12 -10.61 -3.07 -5.77
N ARG A 13 -11.36 -3.60 -6.71
CA ARG A 13 -12.31 -4.72 -6.53
C ARG A 13 -11.59 -6.05 -6.33
N ASP A 14 -10.55 -6.31 -7.10
CA ASP A 14 -9.75 -7.54 -7.05
C ASP A 14 -8.82 -7.59 -5.82
N ARG A 15 -8.57 -6.46 -5.18
CA ARG A 15 -7.78 -6.34 -3.96
C ARG A 15 -8.62 -6.05 -2.73
N GLY A 16 -9.79 -6.66 -2.71
CA GLY A 16 -10.51 -6.92 -1.48
C GLY A 16 -10.88 -5.68 -0.68
N TYR A 17 -11.84 -4.95 -1.17
CA TYR A 17 -12.71 -4.28 -0.23
C TYR A 17 -13.40 -5.36 0.59
N GLN A 18 -13.11 -5.44 1.87
CA GLN A 18 -13.89 -6.26 2.76
C GLN A 18 -15.28 -5.66 2.89
N TRP A 19 -16.27 -6.43 2.53
CA TRP A 19 -17.65 -6.05 2.62
C TRP A 19 -18.18 -6.40 4.00
N ALA A 20 -18.75 -5.42 4.69
CA ALA A 20 -19.58 -5.68 5.85
C ALA A 20 -21.04 -5.49 5.47
N THR A 21 -21.89 -6.37 5.96
CA THR A 21 -23.33 -6.23 5.88
C THR A 21 -23.80 -5.25 6.97
N ASP A 22 -24.61 -4.25 6.60
CA ASP A 22 -25.30 -3.40 7.57
C ASP A 22 -26.48 -4.17 8.22
N LYS A 23 -27.12 -3.57 9.21
CA LYS A 23 -28.28 -4.13 9.89
C LYS A 23 -29.48 -4.48 9.00
N HIS A 24 -29.46 -4.05 7.75
CA HIS A 24 -30.47 -4.34 6.74
C HIS A 24 -30.02 -5.40 5.73
N GLY A 25 -28.88 -6.08 5.96
CA GLY A 25 -28.33 -7.07 5.07
C GLY A 25 -27.69 -6.52 3.81
N ARG A 26 -27.43 -5.20 3.74
CA ARG A 26 -26.76 -4.57 2.59
C ARG A 26 -25.25 -4.62 2.78
N GLU A 27 -24.56 -5.02 1.75
CA GLU A 27 -23.10 -4.99 1.74
C GLU A 27 -22.62 -3.54 1.72
N ARG A 28 -21.73 -3.20 2.64
CA ARG A 28 -21.06 -1.91 2.70
C ARG A 28 -19.56 -2.09 2.61
N ASN A 29 -18.94 -1.19 1.88
CA ASN A 29 -17.51 -1.11 1.83
C ASN A 29 -16.96 -0.63 3.17
N THR A 30 -16.16 -1.47 3.85
CA THR A 30 -15.59 -1.13 5.17
C THR A 30 -14.10 -0.85 5.10
N ASP A 31 -13.32 -1.82 4.66
CA ASP A 31 -11.86 -1.77 4.65
C ASP A 31 -11.33 -2.39 3.35
N THR A 32 -10.08 -2.11 3.07
CA THR A 32 -9.35 -2.67 1.94
C THR A 32 -8.32 -3.67 2.44
N ASP A 33 -7.81 -4.52 1.56
CA ASP A 33 -6.69 -5.42 1.86
C ASP A 33 -5.33 -4.71 1.85
N PHE A 34 -5.30 -3.39 1.51
CA PHE A 34 -4.07 -2.62 1.57
C PHE A 34 -3.59 -2.47 3.01
N SER A 35 -2.34 -2.86 3.25
CA SER A 35 -1.77 -2.84 4.58
C SER A 35 -1.54 -1.41 5.08
N LEU A 36 -2.05 -1.14 6.30
CA LEU A 36 -1.74 0.09 7.04
C LEU A 36 -0.45 -0.03 7.87
N ALA A 37 0.03 -1.26 8.07
CA ALA A 37 1.14 -1.56 8.97
C ALA A 37 2.44 -1.92 8.25
N ASN A 38 2.37 -2.47 7.03
CA ASN A 38 3.52 -3.05 6.33
C ASN A 38 3.79 -2.35 5.01
N TYR A 39 5.08 -2.27 4.65
CA TYR A 39 5.58 -1.90 3.31
C TYR A 39 5.13 -0.52 2.82
N ARG A 40 4.60 0.34 3.70
CA ARG A 40 4.05 1.66 3.34
C ARG A 40 3.04 1.59 2.19
N GLU A 41 2.35 0.46 2.06
CA GLU A 41 1.51 0.17 0.90
C GLU A 41 0.45 1.27 0.68
N VAL A 42 -0.24 1.68 1.74
CA VAL A 42 -1.24 2.75 1.66
C VAL A 42 -0.59 4.11 1.37
N ASP A 43 0.56 4.43 1.97
CA ASP A 43 1.27 5.69 1.76
C ASP A 43 1.72 5.83 0.31
N THR A 44 2.37 4.79 -0.22
CA THR A 44 2.84 4.74 -1.61
C THR A 44 1.67 4.87 -2.58
N ARG A 45 0.60 4.11 -2.34
CA ARG A 45 -0.60 4.17 -3.17
C ARG A 45 -1.23 5.56 -3.21
N LEU A 46 -1.39 6.20 -2.06
CA LEU A 46 -1.97 7.56 -1.98
C LEU A 46 -1.08 8.59 -2.64
N ALA A 47 0.24 8.49 -2.48
CA ALA A 47 1.21 9.37 -3.12
C ALA A 47 1.16 9.28 -4.66
N GLU A 48 1.10 8.05 -5.20
CA GLU A 48 1.01 7.82 -6.66
C GLU A 48 -0.30 8.34 -7.24
N TYR A 49 -1.43 8.08 -6.61
CA TYR A 49 -2.72 8.64 -7.04
C TYR A 49 -2.71 10.16 -7.02
N GLN A 50 -2.16 10.77 -5.97
CA GLN A 50 -2.04 12.22 -5.88
C GLN A 50 -1.14 12.79 -6.97
N ARG A 51 -0.01 12.15 -7.26
CA ARG A 51 0.90 12.55 -8.34
C ARG A 51 0.18 12.56 -9.69
N ILE A 52 -0.55 11.50 -10.02
CA ILE A 52 -1.30 11.37 -11.27
C ILE A 52 -2.45 12.38 -11.33
N GLY A 53 -3.20 12.56 -10.24
CA GLY A 53 -4.27 13.54 -10.14
C GLY A 53 -3.78 14.99 -10.32
N ASN A 54 -2.64 15.33 -9.73
CA ASN A 54 -2.00 16.63 -9.91
C ASN A 54 -1.56 16.86 -11.36
N MET A 55 -1.05 15.83 -12.04
CA MET A 55 -0.72 15.90 -13.46
C MET A 55 -1.97 16.15 -14.31
N ALA A 56 -3.05 15.42 -14.07
CA ALA A 56 -4.31 15.59 -14.78
C ALA A 56 -4.88 17.01 -14.59
N GLU A 57 -4.82 17.55 -13.38
CA GLU A 57 -5.27 18.90 -13.08
C GLU A 57 -4.40 19.98 -13.78
N LYS A 58 -3.09 19.80 -13.80
CA LYS A 58 -2.16 20.69 -14.51
C LYS A 58 -2.46 20.73 -16.01
N ILE A 59 -2.71 19.58 -16.61
CA ILE A 59 -3.07 19.48 -18.02
C ILE A 59 -4.40 20.19 -18.31
N LEU A 60 -5.44 19.93 -17.50
CA LEU A 60 -6.75 20.57 -17.65
C LEU A 60 -6.65 22.11 -17.63
N LYS A 61 -5.83 22.66 -16.72
CA LYS A 61 -5.60 24.10 -16.62
C LYS A 61 -4.88 24.69 -17.84
N ALA A 62 -3.98 23.92 -18.46
CA ALA A 62 -3.17 24.36 -19.61
C ALA A 62 -3.87 24.20 -20.96
N LEU A 63 -4.94 23.40 -21.04
CA LEU A 63 -5.63 23.14 -22.30
C LEU A 63 -6.43 24.36 -22.81
N PRO A 64 -6.50 24.57 -24.15
CA PRO A 64 -7.45 25.50 -24.76
C PRO A 64 -8.90 25.14 -24.39
N GLU A 65 -9.75 26.17 -24.33
CA GLU A 65 -11.13 26.02 -23.82
C GLU A 65 -11.96 24.99 -24.62
N ASP A 66 -11.78 24.99 -25.97
CA ASP A 66 -12.46 24.06 -26.88
C ASP A 66 -12.07 22.57 -26.67
N LYS A 67 -10.96 22.27 -25.97
CA LYS A 67 -10.48 20.93 -25.67
C LYS A 67 -10.83 20.48 -24.26
N LYS A 68 -11.12 21.41 -23.35
CA LYS A 68 -11.33 21.08 -21.92
C LYS A 68 -12.47 20.11 -21.67
N ALA A 69 -13.60 20.28 -22.36
CA ALA A 69 -14.75 19.38 -22.15
C ALA A 69 -14.44 17.92 -22.50
N CYS A 70 -13.77 17.69 -23.64
CA CYS A 70 -13.35 16.35 -24.04
C CYS A 70 -12.34 15.75 -23.07
N TYR A 71 -11.33 16.52 -22.67
CA TYR A 71 -10.32 16.08 -21.72
C TYR A 71 -10.94 15.80 -20.34
N TYR A 72 -11.82 16.66 -19.86
CA TYR A 72 -12.52 16.48 -18.58
C TYR A 72 -13.27 15.15 -18.55
N GLN A 73 -14.02 14.86 -19.59
CA GLN A 73 -14.81 13.65 -19.71
C GLN A 73 -13.95 12.40 -19.81
N SER A 74 -12.93 12.41 -20.68
CA SER A 74 -12.20 11.20 -21.05
C SER A 74 -11.04 10.86 -20.10
N LEU A 75 -10.42 11.86 -19.43
CA LEU A 75 -9.22 11.67 -18.63
C LEU A 75 -9.32 12.29 -17.23
N TYR A 76 -9.69 13.57 -17.12
CA TYR A 76 -9.66 14.25 -15.82
C TYR A 76 -10.63 13.62 -14.82
N TYR A 77 -11.87 13.44 -15.18
CA TYR A 77 -12.90 12.89 -14.30
C TYR A 77 -12.57 11.47 -13.83
N PRO A 78 -12.22 10.50 -14.68
CA PRO A 78 -11.83 9.17 -14.24
C PRO A 78 -10.59 9.18 -13.34
N VAL A 79 -9.55 9.93 -13.72
CA VAL A 79 -8.29 9.99 -12.95
C VAL A 79 -8.51 10.62 -11.59
N LYS A 80 -9.16 11.81 -11.56
CA LYS A 80 -9.41 12.54 -10.32
C LYS A 80 -10.43 11.82 -9.44
N GLY A 81 -11.43 11.19 -10.05
CA GLY A 81 -12.39 10.34 -9.35
C GLY A 81 -11.72 9.17 -8.64
N CYS A 82 -10.81 8.45 -9.32
CA CYS A 82 -10.05 7.36 -8.71
C CYS A 82 -9.13 7.85 -7.59
N GLU A 83 -8.44 8.99 -7.75
CA GLU A 83 -7.64 9.58 -6.67
C GLU A 83 -8.49 9.87 -5.43
N LEU A 84 -9.58 10.61 -5.62
CA LEU A 84 -10.45 11.03 -4.49
C LEU A 84 -11.11 9.83 -3.81
N LEU A 85 -11.56 8.83 -4.58
CA LEU A 85 -12.14 7.61 -4.05
C LEU A 85 -11.15 6.82 -3.20
N ASN A 86 -9.93 6.61 -3.71
CA ASN A 86 -8.88 5.92 -2.94
C ASN A 86 -8.54 6.70 -1.66
N ARG A 87 -8.39 8.01 -1.74
CA ARG A 87 -8.12 8.86 -0.56
C ARG A 87 -9.28 8.80 0.45
N MET A 88 -10.51 8.83 -0.01
CA MET A 88 -11.68 8.74 0.85
C MET A 88 -11.70 7.41 1.61
N ILE A 89 -11.55 6.29 0.90
CA ILE A 89 -11.65 4.96 1.50
C ILE A 89 -10.48 4.68 2.42
N LEU A 90 -9.25 4.91 1.97
CA LEU A 90 -8.05 4.61 2.74
C LEU A 90 -7.87 5.53 3.95
N ASN A 91 -8.22 6.81 3.83
CA ASN A 91 -8.23 7.70 5.00
C ASN A 91 -9.35 7.33 5.99
N GLY A 92 -10.50 6.87 5.50
CA GLY A 92 -11.55 6.33 6.36
C GLY A 92 -11.11 5.07 7.11
N GLN A 93 -10.42 4.17 6.43
CA GLN A 93 -9.81 2.99 7.04
C GLN A 93 -8.74 3.38 8.08
N ARG A 94 -7.85 4.33 7.76
CA ARG A 94 -6.90 4.90 8.72
C ARG A 94 -7.57 5.55 9.91
N ASN A 95 -8.63 6.32 9.70
CA ASN A 95 -9.37 6.95 10.78
C ASN A 95 -9.85 5.90 11.79
N ARG A 96 -10.44 4.79 11.33
CA ARG A 96 -10.88 3.69 12.19
C ARG A 96 -9.72 3.03 12.92
N TRP A 97 -8.64 2.78 12.23
CA TRP A 97 -7.45 2.14 12.79
C TRP A 97 -6.75 3.06 13.82
N TYR A 98 -6.57 4.35 13.52
CA TYR A 98 -5.97 5.34 14.40
C TYR A 98 -6.85 5.64 15.63
N SER A 99 -8.17 5.51 15.49
CA SER A 99 -9.08 5.69 16.62
C SER A 99 -8.89 4.64 17.72
N ILE A 100 -8.52 3.41 17.36
CA ILE A 100 -8.19 2.32 18.32
C ILE A 100 -6.97 2.71 19.15
N GLN A 101 -6.01 3.40 18.52
CA GLN A 101 -4.77 3.87 19.14
C GLN A 101 -4.94 5.20 19.89
N GLN A 102 -6.14 5.81 19.87
CA GLN A 102 -6.41 7.13 20.45
C GLN A 102 -5.53 8.25 19.86
N ARG A 103 -5.14 8.18 18.58
CA ARG A 103 -4.31 9.19 17.94
C ARG A 103 -5.06 10.48 17.69
N ALA A 104 -4.43 11.62 17.98
CA ALA A 104 -4.97 12.95 17.66
C ALA A 104 -5.21 13.15 16.15
N THR A 105 -4.41 12.53 15.30
CA THR A 105 -4.53 12.51 13.82
C THR A 105 -5.91 12.03 13.33
N THR A 106 -6.64 11.26 14.15
CA THR A 106 -7.97 10.73 13.78
C THR A 106 -8.94 11.83 13.33
N ALA A 107 -8.88 13.01 13.96
CA ALA A 107 -9.74 14.15 13.61
C ALA A 107 -9.38 14.77 12.23
N GLU A 108 -8.11 14.80 11.88
CA GLU A 108 -7.65 15.26 10.57
C GLU A 108 -8.09 14.30 9.47
N LEU A 109 -7.96 12.99 9.70
CA LEU A 109 -8.40 11.95 8.77
C LEU A 109 -9.91 12.01 8.53
N GLU A 110 -10.71 12.31 9.56
CA GLU A 110 -12.16 12.56 9.42
C GLU A 110 -12.42 13.72 8.44
N LYS A 111 -11.74 14.86 8.64
CA LYS A 111 -11.87 16.04 7.76
C LYS A 111 -11.44 15.72 6.33
N MET A 112 -10.31 15.07 6.16
CA MET A 112 -9.77 14.70 4.84
C MET A 112 -10.72 13.76 4.09
N THR A 113 -11.28 12.77 4.78
CA THR A 113 -12.23 11.82 4.19
C THR A 113 -13.49 12.52 3.70
N LYS A 114 -14.07 13.41 4.52
CA LYS A 114 -15.25 14.22 4.14
C LYS A 114 -14.94 15.13 2.96
N ALA A 115 -13.79 15.81 2.97
CA ALA A 115 -13.38 16.68 1.87
C ALA A 115 -13.21 15.93 0.54
N CYS A 116 -12.73 14.68 0.58
CA CYS A 116 -12.67 13.84 -0.62
C CYS A 116 -14.06 13.47 -1.13
N TYR A 117 -14.98 13.13 -0.23
CA TYR A 117 -16.37 12.85 -0.57
C TYR A 117 -17.06 14.07 -1.23
N ASP A 118 -16.94 15.24 -0.64
CA ASP A 118 -17.49 16.50 -1.18
C ASP A 118 -16.87 16.83 -2.56
N SER A 119 -15.56 16.60 -2.70
CA SER A 119 -14.84 16.81 -3.97
C SER A 119 -15.30 15.86 -5.07
N LEU A 120 -15.63 14.61 -4.74
CA LEU A 120 -16.22 13.66 -5.70
C LEU A 120 -17.58 14.18 -6.22
N GLU A 121 -18.41 14.74 -5.37
CA GLU A 121 -19.68 15.37 -5.79
C GLU A 121 -19.45 16.57 -6.71
N VAL A 122 -18.45 17.39 -6.40
CA VAL A 122 -18.10 18.58 -7.21
C VAL A 122 -17.66 18.18 -8.61
N ILE A 123 -16.73 17.23 -8.75
CA ILE A 123 -16.27 16.81 -10.09
C ILE A 123 -17.37 16.07 -10.86
N THR A 124 -18.26 15.37 -10.18
CA THR A 124 -19.43 14.70 -10.81
C THR A 124 -20.43 15.72 -11.36
N LYS A 125 -20.74 16.77 -10.59
CA LYS A 125 -21.55 17.90 -11.07
C LYS A 125 -20.87 18.60 -12.26
N GLY A 126 -19.55 18.81 -12.18
CA GLY A 126 -18.74 19.34 -13.28
C GLY A 126 -18.89 18.52 -14.56
N TYR A 127 -18.82 17.17 -14.46
CA TYR A 127 -19.03 16.29 -15.61
C TYR A 127 -20.42 16.45 -16.21
N ASN A 128 -21.45 16.38 -15.39
CA ASN A 128 -22.85 16.46 -15.85
C ASN A 128 -23.21 17.81 -16.49
N SER A 129 -22.52 18.90 -16.10
CA SER A 129 -22.73 20.25 -16.66
C SER A 129 -21.99 20.52 -17.96
N LEU A 130 -21.11 19.62 -18.42
CA LEU A 130 -20.33 19.81 -19.65
C LEU A 130 -21.24 20.05 -20.86
N LEU A 131 -20.77 20.98 -21.73
CA LEU A 131 -21.45 21.31 -22.97
C LEU A 131 -22.95 21.69 -22.80
N GLY A 132 -23.22 22.52 -21.77
CA GLY A 132 -24.59 22.97 -21.46
C GLY A 132 -25.50 21.87 -20.90
N GLY A 133 -24.93 20.88 -20.24
CA GLY A 133 -25.68 19.75 -19.65
C GLY A 133 -25.97 18.62 -20.62
N LYS A 134 -25.26 18.54 -21.75
CA LYS A 134 -25.43 17.42 -22.69
C LYS A 134 -25.29 16.03 -22.06
N TRP A 135 -24.50 15.95 -20.99
CA TRP A 135 -24.20 14.70 -20.27
C TRP A 135 -24.87 14.65 -18.88
N ASP A 136 -25.89 15.48 -18.67
CA ASP A 136 -26.60 15.50 -17.40
C ASP A 136 -27.17 14.11 -17.06
N HIS A 137 -27.12 13.74 -15.80
CA HIS A 137 -27.49 12.41 -15.25
C HIS A 137 -26.69 11.20 -15.76
N VAL A 138 -25.66 11.36 -16.61
CA VAL A 138 -24.82 10.24 -17.06
C VAL A 138 -23.94 9.74 -15.92
N MET A 139 -23.33 10.66 -15.15
CA MET A 139 -22.59 10.31 -13.94
C MET A 139 -23.47 10.57 -12.72
N THR A 140 -23.79 9.50 -12.01
CA THR A 140 -24.61 9.56 -10.80
C THR A 140 -24.00 8.66 -9.76
N MET A 141 -23.47 9.24 -8.69
CA MET A 141 -22.73 8.51 -7.65
C MET A 141 -23.61 7.62 -6.77
N LYS A 142 -24.91 7.86 -6.69
CA LYS A 142 -25.78 7.29 -5.65
C LYS A 142 -26.93 6.46 -6.20
N GLN A 143 -26.73 5.72 -7.29
CA GLN A 143 -27.80 4.89 -7.86
C GLN A 143 -27.50 3.40 -7.84
N GLY A 144 -28.52 2.62 -7.48
CA GLY A 144 -28.53 1.18 -7.58
C GLY A 144 -27.51 0.48 -6.69
N PHE A 145 -27.07 -0.67 -7.14
CA PHE A 145 -26.10 -1.53 -6.44
C PHE A 145 -24.75 -0.83 -6.16
N ALA A 146 -24.35 0.10 -7.02
CA ALA A 146 -23.09 0.81 -6.87
C ALA A 146 -23.13 1.94 -5.81
N ALA A 147 -24.30 2.33 -5.31
CA ALA A 147 -24.42 3.43 -4.34
C ALA A 147 -23.59 3.22 -3.07
N ALA A 148 -23.50 1.98 -2.59
CA ALA A 148 -22.74 1.63 -1.39
C ALA A 148 -21.23 1.87 -1.52
N TYR A 149 -20.69 1.84 -2.74
CA TYR A 149 -19.25 2.09 -3.00
C TYR A 149 -18.86 3.56 -2.84
N PHE A 150 -19.82 4.46 -3.02
CA PHE A 150 -19.62 5.90 -3.04
C PHE A 150 -20.18 6.59 -1.79
N GLU A 151 -20.70 5.83 -0.83
CA GLU A 151 -21.09 6.38 0.47
C GLU A 151 -19.87 6.79 1.28
N LEU A 152 -20.05 7.82 2.09
CA LEU A 152 -19.03 8.22 3.06
C LEU A 152 -18.75 7.04 4.01
N PRO A 153 -17.49 6.59 4.13
CA PRO A 153 -17.13 5.53 5.06
C PRO A 153 -17.51 5.87 6.50
N ALA A 154 -17.79 4.85 7.30
CA ALA A 154 -17.97 5.03 8.73
C ALA A 154 -16.69 5.62 9.35
N LEU A 155 -16.83 6.74 10.08
CA LEU A 155 -15.74 7.46 10.71
C LEU A 155 -15.89 7.42 12.22
N ARG A 156 -14.76 7.41 12.91
CA ARG A 156 -14.69 7.40 14.38
C ARG A 156 -14.09 8.69 14.89
N LYS A 157 -14.55 9.10 16.07
CA LYS A 157 -14.00 10.22 16.84
C LYS A 157 -13.26 9.69 18.06
N VAL A 158 -12.26 10.43 18.48
CA VAL A 158 -11.46 10.12 19.66
C VAL A 158 -11.63 11.27 20.68
N ASN A 159 -11.82 10.90 21.92
CA ASN A 159 -11.80 11.86 23.02
C ASN A 159 -10.36 11.92 23.56
N LEU A 160 -9.65 12.98 23.17
CA LEU A 160 -8.26 13.17 23.60
C LEU A 160 -8.17 13.53 25.07
N ALA A 161 -7.13 13.05 25.75
CA ALA A 161 -6.77 13.52 27.07
C ALA A 161 -6.48 15.03 27.05
N PRO A 162 -6.78 15.78 28.14
CA PRO A 162 -6.51 17.23 28.15
C PRO A 162 -5.03 17.59 27.93
N THR A 163 -4.13 16.71 28.34
CA THR A 163 -2.68 16.90 28.25
C THR A 163 -2.07 15.94 27.25
N ALA A 164 -0.91 16.31 26.68
CA ALA A 164 -0.13 15.45 25.79
C ALA A 164 0.11 14.08 26.43
N SER A 165 0.05 13.03 25.64
CA SER A 165 0.39 11.66 26.02
C SER A 165 1.06 10.94 24.85
N LEU A 166 2.16 10.28 25.15
CA LEU A 166 2.99 9.57 24.17
C LEU A 166 2.30 8.28 23.72
N GLY A 167 2.29 8.07 22.41
CA GLY A 167 2.03 6.79 21.79
C GLY A 167 3.06 6.52 20.72
N ILE A 168 3.40 5.26 20.51
CA ILE A 168 4.26 4.83 19.40
C ILE A 168 3.66 3.65 18.66
N LEU A 169 4.05 3.50 17.40
CA LEU A 169 3.79 2.31 16.60
C LEU A 169 4.99 2.04 15.69
N ALA A 170 5.52 0.85 15.76
CA ALA A 170 6.57 0.41 14.87
C ALA A 170 5.99 -0.15 13.56
N GLU A 171 6.68 0.06 12.43
CA GLU A 171 6.31 -0.57 11.17
C GLU A 171 6.22 -2.08 11.33
N GLY A 172 5.22 -2.70 10.71
CA GLY A 172 4.96 -4.15 10.85
C GLY A 172 4.03 -4.53 12.00
N GLU A 173 3.69 -3.60 12.88
CA GLU A 173 2.74 -3.86 13.98
C GLU A 173 1.30 -3.65 13.51
N ASP A 174 0.60 -4.76 13.33
CA ASP A 174 -0.84 -4.75 13.02
C ASP A 174 -1.65 -4.90 14.31
N ILE A 175 -2.17 -3.79 14.81
CA ILE A 175 -2.95 -3.76 16.04
C ILE A 175 -4.25 -4.58 15.99
N LEU A 176 -4.77 -4.88 14.79
CA LEU A 176 -5.97 -5.70 14.62
C LEU A 176 -5.67 -7.19 14.82
N LYS A 177 -4.41 -7.60 14.65
CA LYS A 177 -3.95 -8.97 14.93
C LYS A 177 -3.57 -9.21 16.38
N GLY A 178 -3.72 -8.19 17.22
CA GLY A 178 -3.43 -8.22 18.64
C GLY A 178 -2.30 -7.26 19.04
N GLN A 179 -2.42 -6.64 20.19
CA GLN A 179 -1.34 -5.85 20.76
C GLN A 179 -0.21 -6.76 21.25
N LYS A 180 1.00 -6.52 20.77
CA LYS A 180 2.19 -7.11 21.35
C LYS A 180 2.48 -6.44 22.70
N SER A 181 3.09 -7.18 23.61
CA SER A 181 3.55 -6.66 24.89
C SER A 181 4.77 -5.73 24.79
N PHE A 182 5.35 -5.60 23.61
CA PHE A 182 6.52 -4.78 23.30
C PHE A 182 6.51 -4.37 21.83
N HIS A 183 7.12 -3.21 21.52
CA HIS A 183 7.28 -2.73 20.16
C HIS A 183 8.54 -3.28 19.52
N SER A 184 8.45 -3.72 18.27
CA SER A 184 9.59 -4.23 17.51
C SER A 184 9.46 -3.90 16.03
N LEU A 185 10.54 -3.46 15.42
CA LEU A 185 10.63 -3.36 13.96
C LEU A 185 10.82 -4.75 13.33
N PRO A 186 10.45 -4.93 12.05
CA PRO A 186 10.89 -6.09 11.28
C PRO A 186 12.42 -6.17 11.27
N SER A 187 12.98 -7.36 11.10
CA SER A 187 14.44 -7.54 11.11
C SER A 187 15.06 -6.82 9.93
N PHE A 188 16.11 -6.03 10.18
CA PHE A 188 16.96 -5.47 9.13
C PHE A 188 17.84 -6.56 8.54
N ASN A 189 18.09 -6.49 7.24
CA ASN A 189 18.85 -7.52 6.54
C ASN A 189 19.93 -6.88 5.68
N THR A 190 21.18 -7.35 5.81
CA THR A 190 22.34 -6.81 5.11
C THR A 190 22.22 -6.89 3.58
N TYR A 191 21.46 -7.86 3.05
CA TYR A 191 21.26 -8.05 1.61
C TYR A 191 20.27 -7.05 0.99
N PHE A 192 19.33 -6.50 1.78
CA PHE A 192 18.32 -5.55 1.32
C PHE A 192 18.60 -4.11 1.74
N ARG A 193 19.25 -3.91 2.89
CA ARG A 193 19.59 -2.59 3.45
C ARG A 193 18.43 -1.61 3.52
N GLN A 194 17.24 -2.12 3.79
CA GLN A 194 16.02 -1.32 3.90
C GLN A 194 16.02 -0.42 5.15
N SER A 195 15.11 0.54 5.15
CA SER A 195 14.75 1.32 6.34
C SER A 195 13.33 1.00 6.78
N TYR A 196 13.07 1.15 8.06
CA TYR A 196 11.73 1.06 8.63
C TYR A 196 11.40 2.35 9.37
N TYR A 197 10.14 2.51 9.78
CA TYR A 197 9.73 3.70 10.52
C TYR A 197 9.10 3.36 11.87
N VAL A 198 9.15 4.36 12.75
CA VAL A 198 8.37 4.40 13.99
C VAL A 198 7.53 5.67 13.98
N ASP A 199 6.22 5.53 14.11
CA ASP A 199 5.32 6.65 14.32
C ASP A 199 5.33 7.02 15.80
N VAL A 200 5.62 8.28 16.08
CA VAL A 200 5.46 8.91 17.40
C VAL A 200 4.23 9.79 17.34
N PHE A 201 3.22 9.47 18.09
CA PHE A 201 1.95 10.17 18.02
C PHE A 201 1.43 10.63 19.36
N ASN A 202 0.63 11.67 19.31
CA ASN A 202 0.00 12.28 20.47
C ASN A 202 -1.39 11.68 20.71
N LYS A 203 -1.68 11.31 21.95
CA LYS A 203 -2.99 10.87 22.44
C LYS A 203 -3.70 11.95 23.23
N GLY A 204 -3.14 13.17 23.28
CA GLY A 204 -3.66 14.30 24.04
C GLY A 204 -3.92 15.54 23.18
N ALA A 205 -4.56 16.54 23.80
CA ALA A 205 -5.00 17.76 23.14
C ALA A 205 -3.92 18.86 23.07
N THR A 206 -2.88 18.81 23.92
CA THR A 206 -1.76 19.74 23.88
C THR A 206 -0.57 19.13 23.11
N PRO A 207 0.31 19.94 22.49
CA PRO A 207 1.46 19.40 21.75
C PRO A 207 2.35 18.49 22.60
N LEU A 208 2.80 17.40 22.00
CA LEU A 208 3.71 16.41 22.57
C LEU A 208 5.14 16.76 22.20
N LYS A 209 6.02 16.94 23.20
CA LYS A 209 7.45 17.02 23.01
C LYS A 209 8.09 15.68 23.33
N TRP A 210 8.97 15.22 22.44
CA TRP A 210 9.60 13.91 22.57
C TRP A 210 11.08 13.94 22.18
N LYS A 211 11.84 12.98 22.72
CA LYS A 211 13.24 12.71 22.38
C LYS A 211 13.43 11.22 22.13
N ALA A 212 14.30 10.89 21.19
CA ALA A 212 14.67 9.53 20.83
C ALA A 212 16.17 9.31 21.09
N SER A 213 16.51 8.17 21.71
CA SER A 213 17.87 7.72 21.93
C SER A 213 18.04 6.27 21.54
N VAL A 214 19.24 5.88 21.13
CA VAL A 214 19.54 4.52 20.66
C VAL A 214 20.61 3.90 21.53
N SER A 215 20.57 2.57 21.69
CA SER A 215 21.57 1.83 22.48
C SER A 215 22.93 1.77 21.79
N ASP A 216 22.94 1.81 20.46
CA ASP A 216 24.13 1.54 19.65
C ASP A 216 24.32 2.56 18.53
N ASN A 217 25.56 2.84 18.17
CA ASN A 217 25.92 3.85 17.18
C ASN A 217 25.71 3.41 15.72
N TRP A 218 25.34 2.16 15.50
CA TRP A 218 24.95 1.65 14.17
C TRP A 218 23.47 1.87 13.85
N ILE A 219 22.66 2.29 14.83
CA ILE A 219 21.26 2.66 14.62
C ILE A 219 21.18 4.14 14.25
N LEU A 220 20.66 4.43 13.06
CA LEU A 220 20.52 5.78 12.55
C LEU A 220 19.06 6.21 12.57
N LEU A 221 18.79 7.42 13.04
CA LEU A 221 17.46 8.03 13.09
C LEU A 221 17.42 9.27 12.21
N SER A 222 16.31 9.45 11.46
CA SER A 222 16.08 10.67 10.68
C SER A 222 15.88 11.90 11.57
N GLN A 223 15.36 11.68 12.78
CA GLN A 223 15.10 12.73 13.78
C GLN A 223 15.27 12.17 15.19
N LYS A 224 15.92 12.94 16.06
CA LYS A 224 16.20 12.54 17.45
C LYS A 224 15.36 13.27 18.49
N ALA A 225 14.60 14.26 18.09
CA ALA A 225 13.67 14.99 18.96
C ALA A 225 12.64 15.73 18.10
N GLY A 226 11.50 16.02 18.66
CA GLY A 226 10.46 16.79 17.97
C GLY A 226 9.36 17.27 18.90
N GLU A 227 8.49 18.09 18.33
CA GLU A 227 7.23 18.51 18.92
C GLU A 227 6.12 18.29 17.88
N THR A 228 5.00 17.72 18.29
CA THR A 228 3.88 17.47 17.39
C THR A 228 2.55 17.61 18.10
N ALA A 229 1.58 18.18 17.38
CA ALA A 229 0.19 18.18 17.82
C ALA A 229 -0.50 16.84 17.52
N THR A 230 -0.08 16.15 16.47
CA THR A 230 -0.69 14.89 16.00
C THR A 230 0.32 13.76 15.97
N GLU A 231 1.22 13.71 14.99
CA GLU A 231 2.24 12.66 14.88
C GLU A 231 3.49 13.12 14.14
N ASN A 232 4.62 12.43 14.40
CA ASN A 232 5.84 12.49 13.63
C ASN A 232 6.26 11.05 13.27
N ARG A 233 6.89 10.90 12.11
CA ARG A 233 7.48 9.62 11.68
C ARG A 233 8.99 9.70 11.75
N ILE A 234 9.61 8.76 12.46
CA ILE A 234 11.04 8.60 12.56
C ILE A 234 11.47 7.46 11.62
N GLU A 235 12.27 7.76 10.61
CA GLU A 235 12.91 6.72 9.82
C GLU A 235 14.08 6.14 10.61
N VAL A 236 14.13 4.81 10.66
CA VAL A 236 15.19 4.04 11.30
C VAL A 236 15.95 3.28 10.22
N SER A 237 17.26 3.45 10.19
CA SER A 237 18.16 2.77 9.25
C SER A 237 19.40 2.27 9.95
N ILE A 238 20.18 1.44 9.27
CA ILE A 238 21.36 0.78 9.84
C ILE A 238 22.64 1.30 9.17
N ASP A 239 23.62 1.68 9.94
CA ASP A 239 24.99 1.92 9.48
C ASP A 239 25.70 0.57 9.33
N TRP A 240 25.62 0.00 8.14
CA TRP A 240 26.15 -1.33 7.83
C TRP A 240 27.67 -1.46 7.98
N ALA A 241 28.38 -0.34 8.06
CA ALA A 241 29.83 -0.34 8.33
C ALA A 241 30.15 -0.55 9.81
N LYS A 242 29.20 -0.30 10.70
CA LYS A 242 29.40 -0.36 12.16
C LYS A 242 28.66 -1.50 12.85
N VAL A 243 27.64 -2.06 12.18
CA VAL A 243 26.87 -3.15 12.79
C VAL A 243 27.75 -4.40 12.95
N PRO A 244 27.74 -5.06 14.11
CA PRO A 244 28.48 -6.30 14.30
C PRO A 244 28.03 -7.41 13.35
N THR A 245 28.94 -8.30 12.99
CA THR A 245 28.59 -9.52 12.26
C THR A 245 27.84 -10.48 13.17
N GLY A 246 26.74 -11.04 12.69
CA GLY A 246 25.92 -12.01 13.42
C GLY A 246 24.55 -12.22 12.79
N GLU A 247 23.99 -13.39 12.97
CA GLU A 247 22.62 -13.69 12.49
C GLU A 247 21.54 -13.01 13.34
N LYS A 248 21.84 -12.66 14.58
CA LYS A 248 20.93 -12.01 15.52
C LYS A 248 21.67 -10.94 16.30
N VAL A 249 21.75 -9.75 15.75
CA VAL A 249 22.27 -8.56 16.41
C VAL A 249 21.08 -7.73 16.90
N PHE A 250 21.13 -7.29 18.15
CA PHE A 250 20.04 -6.56 18.77
C PHE A 250 20.46 -5.17 19.21
N GLY A 251 19.51 -4.25 19.14
CA GLY A 251 19.61 -2.92 19.69
C GLY A 251 18.24 -2.41 20.10
N THR A 252 18.19 -1.23 20.69
CA THR A 252 16.95 -0.60 21.15
C THR A 252 16.90 0.87 20.78
N LEU A 253 15.71 1.35 20.51
CA LEU A 253 15.35 2.74 20.38
C LEU A 253 14.40 3.10 21.54
N GLU A 254 14.84 3.98 22.44
CA GLU A 254 13.99 4.56 23.48
C GLU A 254 13.40 5.89 22.97
N ILE A 255 12.10 6.08 23.12
CA ILE A 255 11.39 7.33 22.86
C ILE A 255 10.78 7.80 24.17
N ALA A 256 11.12 9.01 24.59
CA ALA A 256 10.67 9.58 25.84
C ALA A 256 9.97 10.92 25.64
N SER A 257 8.84 11.15 26.34
CA SER A 257 8.18 12.45 26.39
C SER A 257 8.80 13.35 27.47
N ASP A 258 8.58 14.66 27.34
CA ASP A 258 8.95 15.64 28.38
C ASP A 258 8.13 15.47 29.68
N ARG A 259 7.14 14.62 29.66
CA ARG A 259 6.28 14.26 30.81
C ARG A 259 6.73 12.98 31.53
N GLY A 260 7.82 12.38 31.09
CA GLY A 260 8.41 11.18 31.69
C GLY A 260 7.87 9.85 31.19
N GLU A 261 6.97 9.85 30.22
CA GLU A 261 6.56 8.61 29.54
C GLU A 261 7.70 8.09 28.68
N LYS A 262 7.90 6.79 28.64
CA LYS A 262 8.98 6.12 27.88
C LYS A 262 8.45 4.88 27.19
N GLU A 263 8.84 4.72 25.94
CA GLU A 263 8.53 3.55 25.13
C GLU A 263 9.81 3.03 24.45
N ASN A 264 9.93 1.71 24.37
CA ASN A 264 11.09 1.06 23.76
C ASN A 264 10.67 0.30 22.51
N VAL A 265 11.44 0.44 21.44
CA VAL A 265 11.33 -0.32 20.21
C VAL A 265 12.55 -1.22 20.06
N TYR A 266 12.33 -2.52 19.96
CA TYR A 266 13.38 -3.50 19.75
C TYR A 266 13.76 -3.56 18.26
N ILE A 267 15.06 -3.59 18.01
CA ILE A 267 15.65 -3.62 16.68
C ILE A 267 16.45 -4.91 16.57
N SER A 268 16.19 -5.69 15.54
CA SER A 268 16.97 -6.88 15.19
C SER A 268 17.63 -6.70 13.82
N VAL A 269 18.85 -7.19 13.68
CA VAL A 269 19.62 -7.10 12.45
C VAL A 269 20.19 -8.47 12.11
N PHE A 270 19.99 -8.89 10.87
CA PHE A 270 20.60 -10.06 10.27
C PHE A 270 21.80 -9.62 9.42
N ASN A 271 23.01 -9.85 9.93
CA ASN A 271 24.27 -9.49 9.28
C ASN A 271 25.27 -10.66 9.35
N PRO A 272 24.96 -11.80 8.69
CA PRO A 272 25.82 -12.98 8.73
C PRO A 272 27.15 -12.73 8.00
N SER A 273 28.19 -13.51 8.37
CA SER A 273 29.48 -13.45 7.69
C SER A 273 29.48 -14.17 6.32
N SER A 274 28.51 -15.04 6.10
CA SER A 274 28.35 -15.83 4.87
C SER A 274 26.84 -16.14 4.66
N PRO A 275 26.38 -16.18 3.42
CA PRO A 275 27.08 -15.86 2.17
C PRO A 275 27.42 -14.35 2.05
N SER A 276 28.41 -14.04 1.20
CA SER A 276 28.76 -12.63 0.92
C SER A 276 27.70 -11.93 0.08
N LEU A 277 27.69 -10.60 0.09
CA LEU A 277 26.79 -9.79 -0.78
C LEU A 277 26.96 -10.14 -2.27
N ALA A 278 28.21 -10.39 -2.72
CA ALA A 278 28.50 -10.72 -4.10
C ALA A 278 27.94 -12.08 -4.54
N GLU A 279 27.84 -13.03 -3.62
CA GLU A 279 27.23 -14.34 -3.89
C GLU A 279 25.71 -14.24 -4.02
N MET A 280 25.10 -13.23 -3.42
CA MET A 280 23.65 -13.03 -3.40
C MET A 280 23.14 -12.00 -4.44
N ASP A 281 24.04 -11.29 -5.11
CA ASP A 281 23.73 -10.13 -5.97
C ASP A 281 22.72 -10.43 -7.11
N SER A 282 22.71 -11.64 -7.61
CA SER A 282 21.79 -12.04 -8.69
C SER A 282 20.65 -12.95 -8.24
N LEU A 283 20.46 -13.15 -6.96
CA LEU A 283 19.46 -14.07 -6.42
C LEU A 283 18.31 -13.32 -5.74
N PHE A 284 17.13 -13.92 -5.77
CA PHE A 284 16.08 -13.52 -4.85
C PHE A 284 16.38 -14.11 -3.48
N VAL A 285 16.55 -13.30 -2.48
CA VAL A 285 17.01 -13.72 -1.16
C VAL A 285 15.85 -13.72 -0.16
N GLU A 286 15.85 -14.70 0.72
CA GLU A 286 14.89 -14.76 1.82
C GLU A 286 15.04 -13.57 2.77
N HIS A 287 13.90 -13.04 3.19
CA HIS A 287 13.81 -11.97 4.17
C HIS A 287 12.53 -12.12 5.00
N ASN A 288 12.66 -12.14 6.32
CA ASN A 288 11.52 -12.26 7.24
C ASN A 288 10.61 -13.47 6.94
N GLY A 289 11.18 -14.60 6.51
CA GLY A 289 10.45 -15.85 6.25
C GLY A 289 9.74 -15.91 4.90
N TYR A 290 10.08 -15.04 3.95
CA TYR A 290 9.55 -15.10 2.60
C TYR A 290 10.61 -14.67 1.56
N VAL A 291 10.41 -15.12 0.31
CA VAL A 291 11.15 -14.65 -0.86
C VAL A 291 10.18 -13.93 -1.78
N SER A 292 10.38 -12.64 -1.99
CA SER A 292 9.60 -11.84 -2.94
C SER A 292 10.25 -11.90 -4.31
N ILE A 293 9.50 -12.36 -5.32
CA ILE A 293 10.02 -12.54 -6.68
C ILE A 293 9.20 -11.68 -7.64
N ASP A 294 9.86 -10.70 -8.29
CA ASP A 294 9.27 -9.99 -9.42
C ASP A 294 9.19 -10.92 -10.63
N ALA A 295 8.00 -11.02 -11.22
CA ALA A 295 7.78 -11.86 -12.39
C ALA A 295 8.69 -11.50 -13.58
N ALA A 296 9.07 -10.24 -13.73
CA ALA A 296 9.96 -9.77 -14.79
C ALA A 296 11.45 -10.03 -14.51
N GLY A 297 11.80 -10.31 -13.25
CA GLY A 297 13.17 -10.63 -12.83
C GLY A 297 13.60 -12.07 -13.05
N PHE A 298 13.04 -12.77 -14.02
CA PHE A 298 13.42 -14.14 -14.33
C PHE A 298 14.89 -14.23 -14.79
N HIS A 299 15.60 -15.26 -14.34
CA HIS A 299 16.99 -15.50 -14.70
C HIS A 299 17.10 -16.20 -16.06
N ARG A 300 16.16 -17.11 -16.36
CA ARG A 300 16.11 -17.86 -17.60
C ARG A 300 14.67 -18.01 -18.09
N LYS A 301 14.50 -18.07 -19.40
CA LYS A 301 13.21 -18.39 -20.02
C LYS A 301 13.37 -19.45 -21.10
N VAL A 302 12.36 -20.28 -21.22
CA VAL A 302 12.21 -21.23 -22.32
C VAL A 302 10.92 -20.92 -23.05
N GLU A 303 10.99 -20.71 -24.33
CA GLU A 303 9.86 -20.38 -25.21
C GLU A 303 9.75 -21.41 -26.31
N ASN A 304 8.60 -21.52 -26.95
CA ASN A 304 8.40 -22.28 -28.16
C ASN A 304 7.58 -21.44 -29.18
N LYS A 305 7.29 -22.04 -30.35
CA LYS A 305 6.55 -21.33 -31.42
C LYS A 305 5.13 -20.88 -31.00
N ALA A 306 4.49 -21.61 -30.09
CA ALA A 306 3.13 -21.34 -29.65
C ALA A 306 3.08 -20.36 -28.47
N ILE A 307 4.10 -20.39 -27.62
CA ILE A 307 4.15 -19.57 -26.41
C ILE A 307 5.43 -18.72 -26.43
N GLN A 308 5.25 -17.43 -26.65
CA GLN A 308 6.27 -16.40 -26.49
C GLN A 308 5.88 -15.49 -25.35
N MET A 309 6.82 -15.18 -24.47
CA MET A 309 6.57 -14.38 -23.26
C MET A 309 6.89 -12.93 -23.52
N ARG A 310 5.98 -12.04 -23.12
CA ARG A 310 6.13 -10.60 -23.28
C ARG A 310 6.11 -9.93 -21.94
N THR A 311 7.09 -9.08 -21.70
CA THR A 311 7.10 -8.14 -20.57
C THR A 311 6.20 -6.95 -20.91
N ILE A 312 5.25 -6.66 -20.04
CA ILE A 312 4.32 -5.54 -20.18
C ILE A 312 4.67 -4.50 -19.11
N PRO A 313 5.27 -3.39 -19.47
CA PRO A 313 5.62 -2.33 -18.53
C PRO A 313 4.37 -1.59 -18.06
N ASN A 314 4.45 -0.99 -16.89
CA ASN A 314 3.38 -0.19 -16.25
C ASN A 314 2.10 -1.00 -15.99
N LEU A 315 2.24 -2.28 -15.71
CA LEU A 315 1.13 -3.19 -15.37
C LEU A 315 1.49 -4.04 -14.16
N GLY A 316 0.53 -4.23 -13.24
CA GLY A 316 0.73 -5.00 -12.02
C GLY A 316 1.21 -4.14 -10.84
N ILE A 317 1.49 -4.81 -9.72
CA ILE A 317 1.87 -4.17 -8.45
C ILE A 317 3.25 -3.54 -8.54
N GLU A 318 4.19 -4.25 -9.14
CA GLU A 318 5.60 -3.84 -9.29
C GLU A 318 5.87 -3.13 -10.62
N ASN A 319 4.81 -2.55 -11.22
CA ASN A 319 4.88 -1.86 -12.51
C ASN A 319 5.34 -2.70 -13.71
N THR A 320 5.37 -4.03 -13.57
CA THR A 320 5.75 -4.92 -14.67
C THR A 320 5.00 -6.24 -14.55
N ALA A 321 4.44 -6.70 -15.64
CA ALA A 321 3.78 -8.01 -15.72
C ALA A 321 4.35 -8.82 -16.86
N ILE A 322 4.21 -10.15 -16.79
CA ILE A 322 4.57 -11.07 -17.86
C ILE A 322 3.30 -11.68 -18.44
N GLN A 323 3.14 -11.55 -19.74
CA GLN A 323 2.14 -12.28 -20.49
C GLN A 323 2.74 -13.59 -20.99
N LEU A 324 2.15 -14.73 -20.60
CA LEU A 324 2.58 -16.06 -21.01
C LEU A 324 1.86 -16.48 -22.30
N GLY A 325 2.39 -16.04 -23.44
CA GLY A 325 1.85 -16.37 -24.74
C GLY A 325 0.60 -15.58 -25.16
N ASP A 326 0.04 -15.95 -26.30
CA ASP A 326 -1.22 -15.40 -26.78
C ASP A 326 -2.39 -16.07 -26.02
N PRO A 327 -3.42 -15.33 -25.60
CA PRO A 327 -4.60 -15.89 -24.93
C PRO A 327 -5.33 -16.99 -25.73
N THR A 328 -5.14 -17.03 -27.04
CA THR A 328 -5.72 -18.04 -27.94
C THR A 328 -4.81 -19.25 -28.16
N ALA A 329 -3.61 -19.27 -27.60
CA ALA A 329 -2.69 -20.37 -27.74
C ALA A 329 -3.23 -21.66 -27.10
N ALA A 330 -3.02 -22.78 -27.75
CA ALA A 330 -3.45 -24.09 -27.24
C ALA A 330 -2.71 -24.41 -25.91
N PRO A 331 -3.40 -25.06 -24.95
CA PRO A 331 -2.81 -25.48 -23.69
C PRO A 331 -1.53 -26.30 -23.91
N GLN A 332 -0.51 -26.02 -23.12
CA GLN A 332 0.78 -26.70 -23.17
C GLN A 332 0.89 -27.73 -22.03
N ARG A 333 1.69 -28.77 -22.25
CA ARG A 333 2.03 -29.72 -21.18
C ARG A 333 2.86 -29.04 -20.11
N THR A 334 2.64 -29.37 -18.86
CA THR A 334 3.33 -28.77 -17.70
C THR A 334 4.71 -29.37 -17.42
N ALA A 335 5.09 -30.45 -18.08
CA ALA A 335 6.38 -31.12 -17.87
C ALA A 335 7.09 -31.41 -19.21
N GLY A 336 8.40 -31.14 -19.24
CA GLY A 336 9.26 -31.44 -20.39
C GLY A 336 10.34 -30.39 -20.63
N ARG A 337 11.43 -30.77 -21.29
CA ARG A 337 12.56 -29.86 -21.57
C ARG A 337 12.19 -28.68 -22.47
N SER A 338 11.23 -28.85 -23.37
CA SER A 338 10.73 -27.82 -24.29
C SER A 338 9.47 -27.12 -23.80
N THR A 339 9.00 -27.38 -22.58
CA THR A 339 7.86 -26.71 -22.00
C THR A 339 8.20 -25.24 -21.74
N PRO A 340 7.39 -24.29 -22.24
CA PRO A 340 7.56 -22.88 -21.95
C PRO A 340 7.53 -22.63 -20.45
N ARG A 341 8.52 -21.90 -19.95
CA ARG A 341 8.64 -21.58 -18.53
C ARG A 341 9.56 -20.41 -18.27
N LEU A 342 9.37 -19.78 -17.13
CA LEU A 342 10.29 -18.85 -16.50
C LEU A 342 10.98 -19.55 -15.34
N GLU A 343 12.27 -19.28 -15.16
CA GLU A 343 13.07 -19.85 -14.08
C GLU A 343 13.64 -18.72 -13.22
N TYR A 344 13.50 -18.88 -11.91
CA TYR A 344 13.94 -17.93 -10.91
C TYR A 344 14.89 -18.61 -9.94
N ASP A 345 16.07 -18.04 -9.75
CA ASP A 345 17.03 -18.52 -8.77
C ASP A 345 16.84 -17.73 -7.47
N PHE A 346 16.71 -18.44 -6.37
CA PHE A 346 16.51 -17.82 -5.06
C PHE A 346 17.33 -18.55 -3.99
N TYR A 347 17.59 -17.84 -2.89
CA TYR A 347 18.32 -18.36 -1.75
C TYR A 347 17.46 -18.29 -0.49
N THR A 348 17.43 -19.38 0.28
CA THR A 348 16.78 -19.45 1.59
C THR A 348 17.80 -19.77 2.66
N PHE A 349 17.66 -19.13 3.83
CA PHE A 349 18.49 -19.40 5.00
C PHE A 349 17.94 -20.56 5.81
N GLU A 350 16.63 -20.80 5.73
CA GLU A 350 15.96 -21.87 6.43
C GLU A 350 15.61 -23.03 5.46
N GLN A 351 15.62 -24.25 6.01
CA GLN A 351 15.19 -25.44 5.29
C GLN A 351 13.76 -25.80 5.68
N GLY A 352 12.92 -26.13 4.72
CA GLY A 352 11.55 -26.53 5.00
C GLY A 352 10.64 -26.59 3.79
N SER A 353 9.37 -26.76 4.04
CA SER A 353 8.33 -26.64 3.02
C SER A 353 8.04 -25.16 2.76
N VAL A 354 7.80 -24.80 1.50
CA VAL A 354 7.44 -23.44 1.10
C VAL A 354 6.08 -23.43 0.42
N ASP A 355 5.29 -22.44 0.73
CA ASP A 355 4.06 -22.13 0.00
C ASP A 355 4.37 -21.12 -1.10
N VAL A 356 3.91 -21.40 -2.33
CA VAL A 356 4.13 -20.52 -3.48
C VAL A 356 2.84 -19.79 -3.80
N TYR A 357 2.87 -18.46 -3.69
CA TYR A 357 1.78 -17.58 -4.06
C TYR A 357 2.09 -16.88 -5.39
N THR A 358 1.22 -17.04 -6.37
CA THR A 358 1.37 -16.39 -7.67
C THR A 358 0.27 -15.35 -7.84
N TYR A 359 0.67 -14.10 -8.03
CA TYR A 359 -0.26 -13.01 -8.32
C TYR A 359 -0.48 -12.91 -9.82
N VAL A 360 -1.72 -13.11 -10.24
CA VAL A 360 -2.10 -13.08 -11.65
C VAL A 360 -3.11 -11.97 -11.91
N LEU A 361 -3.00 -11.33 -13.06
CA LEU A 361 -4.03 -10.42 -13.55
C LEU A 361 -5.10 -11.25 -14.25
N LEU A 362 -6.31 -11.19 -13.73
CA LEU A 362 -7.45 -11.87 -14.34
C LEU A 362 -7.77 -11.23 -15.68
N SER A 363 -7.90 -12.04 -16.74
CA SER A 363 -8.48 -11.60 -17.99
C SER A 363 -10.02 -11.72 -17.92
N LEU A 364 -10.72 -10.99 -18.79
CA LEU A 364 -12.20 -11.09 -18.90
C LEU A 364 -12.68 -12.51 -19.18
N ILE A 365 -11.85 -13.35 -19.81
CA ILE A 365 -12.13 -14.77 -20.08
C ILE A 365 -12.26 -15.57 -18.77
N HIS A 366 -11.46 -15.24 -17.74
CA HIS A 366 -11.50 -15.93 -16.46
C HIS A 366 -12.69 -15.53 -15.59
N ILE A 367 -13.35 -14.41 -15.90
CA ILE A 367 -14.56 -13.94 -15.20
C ILE A 367 -15.81 -14.62 -15.73
N SER A 368 -15.81 -15.01 -17.01
CA SER A 368 -16.98 -15.61 -17.69
C SER A 368 -17.05 -17.14 -17.61
N GLU A 369 -15.96 -17.82 -17.28
CA GLU A 369 -15.93 -19.27 -17.08
C GLU A 369 -15.48 -19.62 -15.67
N PRO A 370 -16.39 -19.99 -14.76
CA PRO A 370 -15.99 -20.61 -13.50
C PRO A 370 -15.33 -21.95 -13.84
N THR A 371 -14.01 -22.01 -13.74
CA THR A 371 -13.26 -23.25 -13.84
C THR A 371 -13.78 -24.24 -12.82
N ARG A 372 -14.52 -25.25 -13.26
CA ARG A 372 -14.77 -26.43 -12.44
C ARG A 372 -13.42 -27.07 -12.13
N ARG A 373 -13.01 -26.94 -10.88
CA ARG A 373 -11.94 -27.80 -10.36
C ARG A 373 -12.52 -29.20 -10.26
N THR A 374 -11.99 -30.11 -11.03
CA THR A 374 -12.10 -31.56 -10.80
C THR A 374 -11.00 -31.96 -9.84
#